data_9a8979ff3f5987a2b614e10b10a01a5b
#
_entry.id   9a8979ff3f5987a2b614e10b10a01a5b
#
_cell.length_a   1.000
_cell.length_b   1.000
_cell.length_c   1.000
_cell.angle_alpha   90.00
_cell.angle_beta   90.00
_cell.angle_gamma   90.00
#
_symmetry.space_group_name_H-M   'P 1'
#
loop_
_entity.id
_entity.type
_entity.pdbx_description
1 polymer ?
#
loop_
_entity_poly.entity_id
_entity_poly.type
_entity_poly.pdbx_seq_one_letter_code
_entity_poly.pdbx_strand_id
1 'polypeptide(L)'
;VLAEMVRQEFAALFDDDRSRLVVDVPHNVVLTEEGVNVHRKGATPAHAGQFALIPGSMGDSSYVVRGRGQEDWLRSCSRGGGRRMPRQEVRRLAPADGQGQDWQCVTLREERRIEEAPQAYKPIGPVIEAQTEAGLIEGVARLRPWTTFKA
;
A
#
# COMPACT_ATOMS: atom_id res chain seq x y z
N VAL A 1 8.59 -11.41 9.41
CA VAL A 1 9.64 -10.80 10.24
C VAL A 1 9.24 -9.37 10.61
N LEU A 2 9.07 -8.43 9.67
CA LEU A 2 8.79 -7.02 9.99
C LEU A 2 7.46 -6.82 10.75
N ALA A 3 6.38 -7.46 10.31
CA ALA A 3 5.09 -7.38 10.98
C ALA A 3 5.15 -7.89 12.43
N GLU A 4 5.93 -8.95 12.69
CA GLU A 4 6.10 -9.49 14.03
C GLU A 4 6.92 -8.55 14.92
N MET A 5 7.97 -7.92 14.40
CA MET A 5 8.72 -6.89 15.14
C MET A 5 7.81 -5.71 15.53
N VAL A 6 7.02 -5.21 14.58
CA VAL A 6 6.05 -4.14 14.85
C VAL A 6 5.05 -4.57 15.92
N ARG A 7 4.51 -5.80 15.84
CA ARG A 7 3.58 -6.33 16.83
C ARG A 7 4.19 -6.37 18.23
N GLN A 8 5.44 -6.82 18.35
CA GLN A 8 6.17 -6.89 19.62
C GLN A 8 6.38 -5.50 20.22
N GLU A 9 6.80 -4.52 19.41
CA GLU A 9 6.97 -3.14 19.88
C GLU A 9 5.65 -2.51 20.33
N PHE A 10 4.56 -2.75 19.59
CA PHE A 10 3.23 -2.29 20.00
C PHE A 10 2.76 -2.94 21.28
N ALA A 11 2.97 -4.26 21.44
CA ALA A 11 2.61 -4.97 22.65
C ALA A 11 3.36 -4.43 23.87
N ALA A 12 4.66 -4.14 23.71
CA ALA A 12 5.48 -3.57 24.79
C ALA A 12 5.09 -2.12 25.12
N LEU A 13 4.77 -1.30 24.09
CA LEU A 13 4.45 0.12 24.29
C LEU A 13 3.07 0.35 24.91
N PHE A 14 2.09 -0.49 24.56
CA PHE A 14 0.70 -0.33 24.98
C PHE A 14 0.25 -1.36 26.04
N ASP A 15 1.17 -2.25 26.47
CA ASP A 15 0.85 -3.38 27.36
C ASP A 15 -0.34 -4.22 26.85
N ASP A 16 -0.36 -4.43 25.54
CA ASP A 16 -1.47 -5.11 24.83
C ASP A 16 -0.95 -5.96 23.67
N ASP A 17 -1.12 -7.27 23.74
CA ASP A 17 -0.70 -8.24 22.73
C ASP A 17 -1.84 -8.78 21.84
N ARG A 18 -3.06 -8.20 21.96
CA ARG A 18 -4.26 -8.64 21.21
C ARG A 18 -4.20 -8.34 19.72
N SER A 19 -3.17 -7.66 19.24
CA SER A 19 -2.98 -7.40 17.81
C SER A 19 -2.86 -8.70 17.02
N ARG A 20 -3.50 -8.73 15.85
CA ARG A 20 -3.45 -9.87 14.92
C ARG A 20 -3.15 -9.43 13.51
N LEU A 21 -2.43 -10.27 12.78
CA LEU A 21 -2.21 -10.05 11.35
C LEU A 21 -3.53 -10.31 10.59
N VAL A 22 -4.03 -9.31 9.89
CA VAL A 22 -5.24 -9.40 9.06
C VAL A 22 -4.89 -9.76 7.62
N VAL A 23 -3.87 -9.12 7.06
CA VAL A 23 -3.46 -9.31 5.67
C VAL A 23 -1.97 -9.06 5.52
N ASP A 24 -1.30 -9.98 4.84
CA ASP A 24 0.08 -9.83 4.36
C ASP A 24 0.13 -10.40 2.94
N VAL A 25 0.34 -9.55 1.96
CA VAL A 25 0.32 -9.93 0.55
C VAL A 25 1.53 -9.38 -0.19
N PRO A 26 2.26 -10.24 -0.89
CA PRO A 26 3.38 -9.81 -1.72
C PRO A 26 2.89 -9.07 -2.96
N HIS A 27 3.75 -8.24 -3.54
CA HIS A 27 3.47 -7.50 -4.78
C HIS A 27 4.54 -7.68 -5.86
N ASN A 28 5.56 -8.45 -5.55
CA ASN A 28 6.59 -8.91 -6.48
C ASN A 28 6.78 -10.39 -6.20
N VAL A 29 6.02 -11.23 -6.87
CA VAL A 29 5.95 -12.66 -6.56
C VAL A 29 5.58 -13.47 -7.80
N VAL A 30 6.05 -14.70 -7.81
CA VAL A 30 5.57 -15.75 -8.71
C VAL A 30 4.86 -16.79 -7.85
N LEU A 31 3.60 -17.04 -8.14
CA LEU A 31 2.81 -18.06 -7.48
C LEU A 31 2.31 -19.08 -8.51
N THR A 32 2.40 -20.36 -8.16
CA THR A 32 1.78 -21.41 -8.97
C THR A 32 0.31 -21.51 -8.58
N GLU A 33 -0.57 -21.16 -9.49
CA GLU A 33 -2.02 -21.15 -9.33
C GLU A 33 -2.64 -22.02 -10.43
N GLU A 34 -3.38 -23.06 -10.05
CA GLU A 34 -4.04 -23.99 -11.00
C GLU A 34 -3.08 -24.57 -12.06
N GLY A 35 -1.82 -24.83 -11.66
CA GLY A 35 -0.79 -25.38 -12.55
C GLY A 35 -0.10 -24.35 -13.45
N VAL A 36 -0.41 -23.07 -13.33
CA VAL A 36 0.19 -21.96 -14.09
C VAL A 36 1.00 -21.07 -13.15
N ASN A 37 2.17 -20.64 -13.61
CA ASN A 37 3.00 -19.67 -12.88
C ASN A 37 2.52 -18.24 -13.15
N VAL A 38 1.87 -17.62 -12.19
CA VAL A 38 1.39 -16.24 -12.28
C VAL A 38 2.44 -15.29 -11.72
N HIS A 39 2.97 -14.43 -12.57
CA HIS A 39 3.95 -13.39 -12.21
C HIS A 39 3.23 -12.09 -11.88
N ARG A 40 3.41 -11.57 -10.66
CA ARG A 40 2.83 -10.29 -10.23
C ARG A 40 3.92 -9.31 -9.86
N LYS A 41 3.86 -8.11 -10.44
CA LYS A 41 4.70 -6.97 -10.08
C LYS A 41 3.85 -5.70 -10.05
N GLY A 42 3.75 -5.07 -8.87
CA GLY A 42 2.82 -3.96 -8.67
C GLY A 42 1.35 -4.39 -8.65
N ALA A 43 1.11 -5.69 -8.62
CA ALA A 43 -0.18 -6.33 -8.44
C ALA A 43 -0.10 -7.35 -7.30
N THR A 44 -1.24 -7.71 -6.74
CA THR A 44 -1.36 -8.69 -5.66
C THR A 44 -2.50 -9.66 -5.96
N PRO A 45 -2.47 -10.89 -5.43
CA PRO A 45 -3.60 -11.80 -5.55
C PRO A 45 -4.89 -11.18 -5.00
N ALA A 46 -6.00 -11.42 -5.68
CA ALA A 46 -7.34 -10.95 -5.32
C ALA A 46 -8.38 -12.04 -5.63
N HIS A 47 -8.14 -13.25 -5.12
CA HIS A 47 -9.09 -14.35 -5.22
C HIS A 47 -10.41 -13.97 -4.53
N ALA A 48 -11.50 -14.65 -4.89
CA ALA A 48 -12.81 -14.39 -4.31
C ALA A 48 -12.77 -14.47 -2.77
N GLY A 49 -13.14 -13.38 -2.11
CA GLY A 49 -13.13 -13.26 -0.64
C GLY A 49 -11.77 -12.98 -0.01
N GLN A 50 -10.67 -13.03 -0.74
CA GLN A 50 -9.33 -12.77 -0.22
C GLN A 50 -9.14 -11.29 0.10
N PHE A 51 -8.60 -10.98 1.29
CA PHE A 51 -8.19 -9.62 1.62
C PHE A 51 -6.90 -9.23 0.89
N ALA A 52 -6.86 -7.99 0.44
CA ALA A 52 -5.68 -7.35 -0.13
C ALA A 52 -5.51 -5.94 0.42
N LEU A 53 -4.28 -5.43 0.35
CA LEU A 53 -3.93 -4.08 0.78
C LEU A 53 -3.47 -3.26 -0.42
N ILE A 54 -4.10 -2.10 -0.62
CA ILE A 54 -3.73 -1.13 -1.65
C ILE A 54 -3.22 0.13 -0.94
N PRO A 55 -1.90 0.27 -0.76
CA PRO A 55 -1.32 1.42 -0.08
C PRO A 55 -1.40 2.68 -0.94
N GLY A 56 -1.74 3.79 -0.30
CA GLY A 56 -1.54 5.14 -0.83
C GLY A 56 -0.10 5.63 -0.65
N SER A 57 0.14 6.88 -1.01
CA SER A 57 1.38 7.59 -0.68
C SER A 57 1.38 8.03 0.79
N MET A 58 2.46 8.73 1.24
CA MET A 58 2.54 9.23 2.63
C MET A 58 1.37 10.13 3.03
N GLY A 59 0.81 10.88 2.09
CA GLY A 59 -0.30 11.82 2.31
C GLY A 59 -1.64 11.34 1.76
N ASP A 60 -1.71 10.11 1.24
CA ASP A 60 -2.93 9.59 0.65
C ASP A 60 -3.43 8.36 1.41
N SER A 61 -4.71 8.07 1.31
CA SER A 61 -5.33 6.95 2.01
C SER A 61 -4.82 5.59 1.49
N SER A 62 -4.73 4.62 2.38
CA SER A 62 -4.58 3.21 2.01
C SER A 62 -5.94 2.50 2.13
N TYR A 63 -6.09 1.39 1.42
CA TYR A 63 -7.35 0.65 1.40
C TYR A 63 -7.13 -0.82 1.70
N VAL A 64 -7.97 -1.35 2.57
CA VAL A 64 -8.19 -2.78 2.69
C VAL A 64 -9.36 -3.13 1.78
N VAL A 65 -9.14 -4.09 0.91
CA VAL A 65 -10.13 -4.52 -0.08
C VAL A 65 -10.32 -6.03 -0.04
N ARG A 66 -11.42 -6.50 -0.60
CA ARG A 66 -11.69 -7.92 -0.81
C ARG A 66 -11.69 -8.21 -2.30
N GLY A 67 -10.92 -9.20 -2.72
CA GLY A 67 -10.88 -9.67 -4.11
C GLY A 67 -12.20 -10.31 -4.54
N ARG A 68 -12.55 -10.18 -5.81
CA ARG A 68 -13.72 -10.79 -6.43
C ARG A 68 -13.39 -11.98 -7.32
N GLY A 69 -12.10 -12.33 -7.45
CA GLY A 69 -11.65 -13.52 -8.16
C GLY A 69 -11.85 -13.48 -9.67
N GLN A 70 -11.77 -12.28 -10.28
CA GLN A 70 -11.95 -12.12 -11.74
C GLN A 70 -10.85 -12.85 -12.52
N GLU A 71 -11.25 -13.86 -13.27
CA GLU A 71 -10.34 -14.75 -14.00
C GLU A 71 -9.64 -14.05 -15.17
N ASP A 72 -10.33 -13.19 -15.89
CA ASP A 72 -9.76 -12.39 -16.99
C ASP A 72 -8.58 -11.50 -16.55
N TRP A 73 -8.51 -11.22 -15.26
CA TRP A 73 -7.45 -10.45 -14.63
C TRP A 73 -6.52 -11.30 -13.77
N LEU A 74 -6.45 -12.61 -14.04
CA LEU A 74 -5.63 -13.55 -13.29
C LEU A 74 -5.88 -13.48 -11.78
N ARG A 75 -7.12 -13.23 -11.37
CA ARG A 75 -7.54 -13.05 -9.98
C ARG A 75 -6.60 -12.11 -9.22
N SER A 76 -6.29 -10.96 -9.85
CA SER A 76 -5.33 -9.98 -9.34
C SER A 76 -5.95 -8.60 -9.22
N CYS A 77 -5.39 -7.76 -8.34
CA CYS A 77 -5.70 -6.34 -8.26
C CYS A 77 -4.42 -5.50 -8.23
N SER A 78 -4.51 -4.23 -8.64
CA SER A 78 -3.38 -3.31 -8.58
C SER A 78 -3.05 -2.97 -7.13
N ARG A 79 -1.77 -2.83 -6.81
CA ARG A 79 -1.30 -2.48 -5.46
C ARG A 79 -1.10 -0.98 -5.25
N GLY A 80 -1.43 -0.11 -6.16
CA GLY A 80 -1.32 1.33 -5.93
C GLY A 80 -1.31 2.16 -7.20
N GLY A 81 -1.32 3.48 -7.04
CA GLY A 81 -1.37 4.45 -8.12
C GLY A 81 -0.09 4.54 -8.98
N GLY A 82 1.02 4.04 -8.46
CA GLY A 82 2.33 4.22 -9.09
C GLY A 82 2.85 5.66 -9.01
N ARG A 83 4.11 5.83 -9.40
CA ARG A 83 4.74 7.15 -9.44
C ARG A 83 4.32 7.92 -10.69
N ARG A 84 4.17 9.23 -10.56
CA ARG A 84 4.01 10.17 -11.69
C ARG A 84 5.31 10.90 -12.04
N MET A 85 6.29 10.93 -11.11
CA MET A 85 7.58 11.58 -11.31
C MET A 85 8.75 10.64 -11.00
N PRO A 86 9.85 10.67 -11.78
CA PRO A 86 11.09 9.98 -11.44
C PRO A 86 11.68 10.50 -10.12
N ARG A 87 12.40 9.65 -9.38
CA ARG A 87 13.03 10.04 -8.11
C ARG A 87 13.96 11.26 -8.25
N GLN A 88 14.76 11.30 -9.31
CA GLN A 88 15.69 12.41 -9.56
C GLN A 88 14.98 13.76 -9.75
N GLU A 89 13.81 13.77 -10.36
CA GLU A 89 13.01 14.97 -10.54
C GLU A 89 12.44 15.43 -9.21
N VAL A 90 11.90 14.52 -8.42
CA VAL A 90 11.34 14.83 -7.09
C VAL A 90 12.41 15.42 -6.16
N ARG A 91 13.66 14.94 -6.21
CA ARG A 91 14.76 15.47 -5.41
C ARG A 91 15.10 16.94 -5.71
N ARG A 92 14.75 17.42 -6.91
CA ARG A 92 14.94 18.83 -7.30
C ARG A 92 13.83 19.74 -6.83
N LEU A 93 12.70 19.18 -6.41
CA LEU A 93 11.62 19.93 -5.81
C LEU A 93 12.01 20.27 -4.37
N ALA A 94 11.68 21.47 -3.91
CA ALA A 94 11.80 21.82 -2.51
C ALA A 94 11.02 20.79 -1.66
N PRO A 95 11.51 20.43 -0.47
CA PRO A 95 10.76 19.61 0.45
C PRO A 95 9.36 20.22 0.59
N ALA A 96 8.32 19.43 0.45
CA ALA A 96 7.02 19.83 0.92
C ALA A 96 7.17 19.95 2.44
N ASP A 97 7.30 21.18 2.92
CA ASP A 97 7.27 21.45 4.34
C ASP A 97 5.97 20.86 4.85
N GLY A 98 6.07 19.80 5.65
CA GLY A 98 4.91 19.11 6.22
C GLY A 98 4.15 19.95 7.25
N GLN A 99 4.31 21.28 7.20
CA GLN A 99 3.57 22.23 8.01
C GLN A 99 2.12 22.27 7.53
N GLY A 100 1.22 21.85 8.42
CA GLY A 100 -0.22 21.84 8.16
C GLY A 100 -0.78 20.53 7.60
N GLN A 101 -0.01 19.44 7.64
CA GLN A 101 -0.48 18.12 7.25
C GLN A 101 -0.88 17.31 8.50
N ASP A 102 -2.01 16.59 8.39
CA ASP A 102 -2.55 15.73 9.47
C ASP A 102 -1.78 14.40 9.61
N TRP A 103 -0.59 14.29 9.03
CA TRP A 103 0.22 13.08 9.06
C TRP A 103 1.72 13.39 9.27
N GLN A 104 2.45 12.42 9.83
CA GLN A 104 3.88 12.53 10.12
C GLN A 104 4.70 11.54 9.28
N CYS A 105 5.91 11.94 8.93
CA CYS A 105 6.89 11.04 8.33
C CYS A 105 8.10 10.92 9.26
N VAL A 106 8.35 9.69 9.72
CA VAL A 106 9.53 9.34 10.51
C VAL A 106 10.53 8.64 9.60
N THR A 107 11.73 9.18 9.49
CA THR A 107 12.79 8.60 8.66
C THR A 107 14.19 8.93 9.23
N LEU A 108 15.11 8.00 9.04
CA LEU A 108 16.53 8.21 9.31
C LEU A 108 17.26 8.85 8.12
N ARG A 109 16.59 9.02 6.97
CA ARG A 109 17.15 9.55 5.73
C ARG A 109 16.22 10.58 5.12
N GLU A 110 16.56 11.86 5.26
CA GLU A 110 15.73 12.97 4.77
C GLU A 110 15.46 12.88 3.27
N GLU A 111 16.41 12.38 2.49
CA GLU A 111 16.24 12.12 1.06
C GLU A 111 15.04 11.21 0.75
N ARG A 112 14.71 10.26 1.64
CA ARG A 112 13.55 9.37 1.49
C ARG A 112 12.24 10.11 1.66
N ARG A 113 12.18 11.08 2.57
CA ARG A 113 11.01 11.94 2.73
C ARG A 113 10.72 12.70 1.43
N ILE A 114 11.76 13.25 0.81
CA ILE A 114 11.64 13.98 -0.44
C ILE A 114 11.22 13.05 -1.59
N GLU A 115 11.93 11.94 -1.79
CA GLU A 115 11.67 10.99 -2.88
C GLU A 115 10.28 10.37 -2.84
N GLU A 116 9.78 10.11 -1.65
CA GLU A 116 8.50 9.43 -1.42
C GLU A 116 7.37 10.40 -1.09
N ALA A 117 7.60 11.70 -1.29
CA ALA A 117 6.60 12.73 -1.05
C ALA A 117 5.31 12.50 -1.87
N PRO A 118 4.15 12.90 -1.36
CA PRO A 118 2.85 12.65 -2.01
C PRO A 118 2.79 13.10 -3.47
N GLN A 119 3.39 14.24 -3.79
CA GLN A 119 3.43 14.77 -5.15
C GLN A 119 4.16 13.88 -6.17
N ALA A 120 4.98 12.94 -5.70
CA ALA A 120 5.69 11.98 -6.55
C ALA A 120 4.78 10.88 -7.10
N TYR A 121 3.58 10.74 -6.55
CA TYR A 121 2.65 9.66 -6.84
C TYR A 121 1.38 10.14 -7.53
N LYS A 122 0.73 9.23 -8.25
CA LYS A 122 -0.63 9.44 -8.74
C LYS A 122 -1.61 9.32 -7.58
N PRO A 123 -2.73 10.06 -7.59
CA PRO A 123 -3.79 9.89 -6.60
C PRO A 123 -4.30 8.45 -6.58
N ILE A 124 -4.58 7.92 -5.41
CA ILE A 124 -5.05 6.53 -5.27
C ILE A 124 -6.54 6.38 -5.62
N GLY A 125 -7.35 7.43 -5.43
CA GLY A 125 -8.79 7.39 -5.68
C GLY A 125 -9.18 6.78 -7.02
N PRO A 126 -8.70 7.31 -8.15
CA PRO A 126 -9.01 6.77 -9.48
C PRO A 126 -8.63 5.30 -9.67
N VAL A 127 -7.57 4.83 -8.98
CA VAL A 127 -7.15 3.42 -9.03
C VAL A 127 -8.15 2.53 -8.31
N ILE A 128 -8.67 2.97 -7.18
CA ILE A 128 -9.70 2.25 -6.42
C ILE A 128 -11.02 2.22 -7.20
N GLU A 129 -11.44 3.37 -7.74
CA GLU A 129 -12.66 3.50 -8.54
C GLU A 129 -12.62 2.57 -9.75
N ALA A 130 -11.57 2.64 -10.58
CA ALA A 130 -11.45 1.80 -11.77
C ALA A 130 -11.47 0.30 -11.46
N GLN A 131 -10.81 -0.13 -10.37
CA GLN A 131 -10.81 -1.54 -9.97
C GLN A 131 -12.17 -1.99 -9.41
N THR A 132 -12.89 -1.10 -8.73
CA THR A 132 -14.23 -1.38 -8.23
C THR A 132 -15.23 -1.47 -9.38
N GLU A 133 -15.19 -0.55 -10.32
CA GLU A 133 -16.02 -0.54 -11.54
C GLU A 133 -15.76 -1.77 -12.41
N ALA A 134 -14.49 -2.18 -12.55
CA ALA A 134 -14.12 -3.40 -13.26
C ALA A 134 -14.49 -4.70 -12.49
N GLY A 135 -15.06 -4.59 -11.29
CA GLY A 135 -15.45 -5.74 -10.49
C GLY A 135 -14.28 -6.58 -9.96
N LEU A 136 -13.08 -6.01 -9.85
CA LEU A 136 -11.89 -6.73 -9.35
C LEU A 136 -11.88 -6.82 -7.83
N ILE A 137 -12.37 -5.77 -7.18
CA ILE A 137 -12.31 -5.59 -5.73
C ILE A 137 -13.62 -5.03 -5.16
N GLU A 138 -13.78 -5.24 -3.87
CA GLU A 138 -14.76 -4.59 -3.02
C GLU A 138 -14.05 -3.87 -1.88
N GLY A 139 -14.40 -2.59 -1.62
CA GLY A 139 -13.83 -1.81 -0.53
C GLY A 139 -14.28 -2.34 0.83
N VAL A 140 -13.35 -2.55 1.74
CA VAL A 140 -13.62 -2.98 3.12
C VAL A 140 -13.34 -1.86 4.11
N ALA A 141 -12.18 -1.22 4.01
CA ALA A 141 -11.81 -0.11 4.88
C ALA A 141 -10.91 0.89 4.15
N ARG A 142 -11.07 2.16 4.48
CA ARG A 142 -10.17 3.24 4.10
C ARG A 142 -9.40 3.70 5.33
N LEU A 143 -8.08 3.67 5.24
CA LEU A 143 -7.15 4.06 6.30
C LEU A 143 -6.52 5.40 5.94
N ARG A 144 -6.73 6.41 6.76
CA ARG A 144 -6.06 7.70 6.61
C ARG A 144 -4.62 7.59 7.09
N PRO A 145 -3.65 8.21 6.43
CA PRO A 145 -2.29 8.27 6.94
C PRO A 145 -2.25 9.09 8.23
N TRP A 146 -1.56 8.60 9.22
CA TRP A 146 -1.25 9.32 10.46
C TRP A 146 0.25 9.39 10.67
N THR A 147 0.91 8.24 10.62
CA THR A 147 2.37 8.18 10.70
C THR A 147 2.89 7.21 9.63
N THR A 148 3.93 7.63 8.93
CA THR A 148 4.62 6.82 7.93
C THR A 148 6.08 6.68 8.30
N PHE A 149 6.58 5.46 8.30
CA PHE A 149 7.99 5.16 8.51
C PHE A 149 8.67 4.90 7.16
N LYS A 150 9.85 5.51 6.96
CA LYS A 150 10.68 5.32 5.76
C LYS A 150 12.13 4.98 6.18
N ALA A 151 12.65 3.90 5.62
CA ALA A 151 14.03 3.44 5.83
C ALA A 151 14.93 3.80 4.65
#